data_c609ee758b4cf2df3d6b40c319f7312a
#
_entry.id   c609ee758b4cf2df3d6b40c319f7312a
#
_cell.length_a   1.000
_cell.length_b   1.000
_cell.length_c   1.000
_cell.angle_alpha   90.00
_cell.angle_beta   90.00
_cell.angle_gamma   90.00
#
_symmetry.space_group_name_H-M   'P 1'
#
loop_
_entity.id
_entity.type
_entity.pdbx_description
1 polymer ?
#
loop_
_entity_poly.entity_id
_entity_poly.type
_entity_poly.pdbx_seq_one_letter_code
_entity_poly.pdbx_strand_id
1 'polypeptide(L)'
;MAGFGYHAFSLKHLNSFLMRPTIDSPKLPMSKLPVLKVLVVLALVVSMSACSMFKSKRDSIDTMPLVALYDNAHASLQNADYAAATKAYQRLIARFPSGEYNEQAQLELAYAQYKDNQPDDALSTVNRFIKTYPTNKHVDYAYYLRGLINFDRTSGVIERYINREGSQARRDQGYNLQSFDDFSELSRRFPDSAYTADARQRMIYLRNVLAQYEINVAEFYLRNKAYIAAADRAQYVIEHYQEAPQAGDALAILTRSYLALDQKTLADQSRQVLALNYPDHPYLTDAKWPHAPSTLRKLVPFSGHH
;
A
#
# COMPACT_ATOMS: atom_id res chain seq x y z
N MET A 1 14.30 1.08 -52.61
CA MET A 1 14.55 2.31 -53.34
C MET A 1 13.48 3.32 -53.00
N ALA A 2 13.80 4.31 -52.21
CA ALA A 2 13.20 5.64 -52.09
C ALA A 2 13.84 6.31 -50.87
N GLY A 3 14.75 7.24 -51.20
CA GLY A 3 15.54 7.97 -50.19
C GLY A 3 14.74 9.16 -49.64
N PHE A 4 14.89 9.42 -48.39
CA PHE A 4 14.43 10.65 -47.71
C PHE A 4 15.58 11.66 -47.69
N GLY A 5 15.36 12.79 -48.42
CA GLY A 5 16.28 13.89 -48.47
C GLY A 5 16.27 14.74 -47.21
N TYR A 6 17.45 15.03 -46.69
CA TYR A 6 17.68 16.03 -45.63
C TYR A 6 17.64 17.43 -46.26
N HIS A 7 16.66 18.26 -45.89
CA HIS A 7 16.67 19.68 -46.17
C HIS A 7 17.62 20.38 -45.17
N ALA A 8 18.74 20.85 -45.70
CA ALA A 8 19.62 21.77 -45.01
C ALA A 8 18.98 23.16 -44.92
N PHE A 9 18.72 23.66 -43.74
CA PHE A 9 18.25 25.02 -43.47
C PHE A 9 19.44 25.98 -43.41
N SER A 10 19.49 26.88 -44.40
CA SER A 10 20.54 27.87 -44.60
C SER A 10 20.56 28.95 -43.52
N LEU A 11 21.67 29.06 -42.82
CA LEU A 11 22.02 30.16 -41.91
C LEU A 11 22.50 31.39 -42.68
N LYS A 12 21.57 32.22 -43.14
CA LYS A 12 21.85 33.58 -43.64
C LYS A 12 20.69 34.48 -43.24
N HIS A 13 20.71 35.03 -42.04
CA HIS A 13 20.04 36.29 -41.62
C HIS A 13 20.10 36.39 -40.09
N LEU A 14 21.29 36.57 -39.56
CA LEU A 14 21.42 36.99 -38.16
C LEU A 14 22.63 37.96 -38.02
N ASN A 15 22.52 39.10 -38.69
CA ASN A 15 23.51 40.15 -38.47
C ASN A 15 22.82 41.52 -38.63
N SER A 16 22.02 41.88 -37.63
CA SER A 16 21.63 43.28 -37.40
C SER A 16 20.73 43.36 -36.17
N PHE A 17 21.30 43.28 -34.98
CA PHE A 17 20.71 43.88 -33.76
C PHE A 17 21.68 43.73 -32.57
N LEU A 18 22.85 44.32 -32.67
CA LEU A 18 23.73 44.54 -31.49
C LEU A 18 23.93 46.07 -31.31
N MET A 19 22.86 46.73 -30.85
CA MET A 19 23.06 47.99 -30.10
C MET A 19 23.39 47.61 -28.67
N ARG A 20 24.65 47.84 -28.28
CA ARG A 20 25.10 47.78 -26.88
C ARG A 20 24.56 49.01 -26.15
N PRO A 21 23.78 48.88 -25.08
CA PRO A 21 23.67 49.96 -24.13
C PRO A 21 25.00 50.03 -23.35
N THR A 22 25.66 51.14 -23.40
CA THR A 22 26.76 51.49 -22.48
C THR A 22 26.14 51.68 -21.11
N ILE A 23 26.30 50.66 -20.25
CA ILE A 23 25.98 50.77 -18.82
C ILE A 23 27.16 51.50 -18.19
N ASP A 24 26.96 52.81 -17.90
CA ASP A 24 27.81 53.53 -17.01
C ASP A 24 27.82 52.88 -15.61
N SER A 25 28.90 52.20 -15.30
CA SER A 25 29.14 51.68 -13.95
C SER A 25 29.30 52.82 -12.95
N PRO A 26 28.51 52.92 -11.91
CA PRO A 26 28.72 53.93 -10.87
C PRO A 26 30.05 53.64 -10.16
N LYS A 27 30.98 54.58 -10.27
CA LYS A 27 32.22 54.55 -9.50
C LYS A 27 31.89 54.67 -8.03
N LEU A 28 31.91 53.57 -7.30
CA LEU A 28 31.80 53.55 -5.82
C LEU A 28 33.00 54.31 -5.26
N PRO A 29 32.77 55.25 -4.33
CA PRO A 29 33.84 56.04 -3.75
C PRO A 29 34.79 55.13 -2.93
N MET A 30 36.04 55.19 -3.26
CA MET A 30 37.16 54.37 -2.70
C MET A 30 37.30 54.44 -1.17
N SER A 31 36.56 55.30 -0.48
CA SER A 31 36.58 55.42 1.00
C SER A 31 35.83 54.34 1.77
N LYS A 32 35.02 53.49 1.08
CA LYS A 32 34.22 52.43 1.74
C LYS A 32 34.84 51.02 1.60
N LEU A 33 36.02 50.92 0.96
CA LEU A 33 36.70 49.62 0.71
C LEU A 33 37.11 48.88 2.02
N PRO A 34 37.54 49.52 3.11
CA PRO A 34 37.87 48.81 4.33
C PRO A 34 36.67 48.25 5.07
N VAL A 35 35.53 48.96 5.03
CA VAL A 35 34.29 48.52 5.69
C VAL A 35 33.68 47.27 5.01
N LEU A 36 33.72 47.20 3.67
CA LEU A 36 33.24 46.05 2.91
C LEU A 36 34.12 44.84 3.16
N LYS A 37 35.48 44.98 3.23
CA LYS A 37 36.36 43.89 3.57
C LYS A 37 36.15 43.36 4.99
N VAL A 38 35.91 44.24 5.96
CA VAL A 38 35.60 43.84 7.33
C VAL A 38 34.23 43.10 7.41
N LEU A 39 33.22 43.54 6.68
CA LEU A 39 31.93 42.84 6.60
C LEU A 39 32.03 41.44 5.96
N VAL A 40 32.85 41.30 4.91
CA VAL A 40 33.05 39.99 4.27
C VAL A 40 33.84 39.06 5.19
N VAL A 41 34.83 39.53 5.91
CA VAL A 41 35.60 38.72 6.89
C VAL A 41 34.69 38.36 8.07
N LEU A 42 33.84 39.24 8.54
CA LEU A 42 32.87 38.96 9.61
C LEU A 42 31.85 37.91 9.18
N ALA A 43 31.34 37.99 7.95
CA ALA A 43 30.41 37.01 7.37
C ALA A 43 31.06 35.62 7.21
N LEU A 44 32.36 35.58 6.84
CA LEU A 44 33.14 34.33 6.75
C LEU A 44 33.40 33.72 8.13
N VAL A 45 33.65 34.51 9.15
CA VAL A 45 33.85 34.01 10.54
C VAL A 45 32.53 33.49 11.10
N VAL A 46 31.39 34.14 10.84
CA VAL A 46 30.07 33.70 11.27
C VAL A 46 29.67 32.40 10.55
N SER A 47 29.98 32.25 9.26
CA SER A 47 29.68 31.02 8.52
C SER A 47 30.55 29.81 8.97
N MET A 48 31.75 30.02 9.43
CA MET A 48 32.58 28.96 10.00
C MET A 48 32.12 28.51 11.40
N SER A 49 31.51 29.41 12.17
CA SER A 49 30.96 29.06 13.49
C SER A 49 29.66 28.26 13.41
N ALA A 50 28.86 28.40 12.33
CA ALA A 50 27.61 27.67 12.14
C ALA A 50 27.82 26.16 11.90
N CYS A 51 28.95 25.75 11.35
CA CYS A 51 29.24 24.32 11.08
C CYS A 51 29.54 23.51 12.35
N SER A 52 29.94 24.13 13.46
CA SER A 52 30.26 23.41 14.70
C SER A 52 29.00 23.03 15.52
N MET A 53 27.93 23.80 15.36
CA MET A 53 26.69 23.58 16.11
C MET A 53 25.87 22.36 15.60
N PHE A 54 26.08 21.93 14.33
CA PHE A 54 25.44 20.75 13.76
C PHE A 54 26.17 19.42 14.10
N LYS A 55 27.40 19.47 14.56
CA LYS A 55 28.21 18.29 14.85
C LYS A 55 27.86 17.63 16.19
N SER A 56 27.34 18.39 17.15
CA SER A 56 27.18 17.95 18.55
C SER A 56 26.01 16.94 18.75
N LYS A 57 25.00 16.94 17.88
CA LYS A 57 23.83 16.06 18.05
C LYS A 57 24.05 14.64 17.48
N ARG A 58 24.91 14.49 16.46
CA ARG A 58 25.27 13.17 15.90
C ARG A 58 26.21 12.38 16.83
N ASP A 59 27.19 13.04 17.41
CA ASP A 59 28.18 12.39 18.26
C ASP A 59 27.58 11.87 19.58
N SER A 60 26.51 12.51 20.09
CA SER A 60 25.86 12.10 21.33
C SER A 60 25.07 10.78 21.21
N ILE A 61 24.44 10.53 20.06
CA ILE A 61 23.62 9.31 19.85
C ILE A 61 24.53 8.09 19.66
N ASP A 62 25.67 8.25 18.98
CA ASP A 62 26.60 7.15 18.68
C ASP A 62 27.37 6.70 19.94
N THR A 63 27.43 7.52 20.99
CA THR A 63 28.06 7.20 22.28
C THR A 63 27.07 6.81 23.39
N MET A 64 25.75 6.91 23.13
CA MET A 64 24.75 6.60 24.15
C MET A 64 24.84 5.16 24.66
N PRO A 65 24.70 4.92 25.98
CA PRO A 65 24.49 3.59 26.53
C PRO A 65 23.25 2.94 25.95
N LEU A 66 23.17 1.58 25.99
CA LEU A 66 22.07 0.79 25.46
C LEU A 66 20.69 1.30 25.88
N VAL A 67 20.49 1.46 27.19
CA VAL A 67 19.18 1.88 27.76
C VAL A 67 18.81 3.26 27.26
N ALA A 68 19.73 4.23 27.33
CA ALA A 68 19.46 5.60 26.86
C ALA A 68 19.18 5.68 25.36
N LEU A 69 19.82 4.82 24.56
CA LEU A 69 19.54 4.73 23.13
C LEU A 69 18.16 4.13 22.85
N TYR A 70 17.79 3.12 23.62
CA TYR A 70 16.44 2.53 23.54
C TYR A 70 15.36 3.55 23.94
N ASP A 71 15.54 4.24 25.08
CA ASP A 71 14.59 5.25 25.57
C ASP A 71 14.43 6.40 24.56
N ASN A 72 15.52 6.82 23.91
CA ASN A 72 15.47 7.83 22.85
C ASN A 72 14.67 7.37 21.63
N ALA A 73 14.88 6.12 21.19
CA ALA A 73 14.14 5.52 20.08
C ALA A 73 12.65 5.37 20.41
N HIS A 74 12.36 4.88 21.62
CA HIS A 74 11.00 4.67 22.10
C HIS A 74 10.24 5.99 22.29
N ALA A 75 10.89 7.03 22.82
CA ALA A 75 10.31 8.36 22.91
C ALA A 75 9.97 8.95 21.52
N SER A 76 10.85 8.75 20.53
CA SER A 76 10.55 9.16 19.14
C SER A 76 9.33 8.41 18.59
N LEU A 77 9.21 7.12 18.88
CA LEU A 77 8.06 6.30 18.48
C LEU A 77 6.76 6.79 19.12
N GLN A 78 6.78 7.08 20.43
CA GLN A 78 5.61 7.60 21.16
C GLN A 78 5.18 8.98 20.66
N ASN A 79 6.12 9.81 20.24
CA ASN A 79 5.86 11.13 19.67
C ASN A 79 5.45 11.08 18.18
N ALA A 80 5.25 9.87 17.63
CA ALA A 80 4.94 9.62 16.23
C ALA A 80 6.00 10.16 15.23
N ASP A 81 7.23 10.42 15.70
CA ASP A 81 8.39 10.70 14.83
C ASP A 81 8.98 9.38 14.36
N TYR A 82 8.25 8.73 13.44
CA TYR A 82 8.58 7.38 12.97
C TYR A 82 9.91 7.32 12.22
N ALA A 83 10.27 8.40 11.51
CA ALA A 83 11.52 8.48 10.80
C ALA A 83 12.73 8.55 11.76
N ALA A 84 12.63 9.32 12.85
CA ALA A 84 13.65 9.36 13.89
C ALA A 84 13.72 8.03 14.67
N ALA A 85 12.57 7.46 15.02
CA ALA A 85 12.48 6.15 15.69
C ALA A 85 13.16 5.06 14.86
N THR A 86 12.85 4.97 13.55
CA THR A 86 13.47 4.02 12.62
C THR A 86 14.99 4.11 12.65
N LYS A 87 15.55 5.33 12.53
CA LYS A 87 17.00 5.54 12.57
C LYS A 87 17.62 5.14 13.92
N ALA A 88 16.97 5.47 15.02
CA ALA A 88 17.47 5.18 16.36
C ALA A 88 17.44 3.67 16.66
N TYR A 89 16.35 2.95 16.30
CA TYR A 89 16.28 1.49 16.44
C TYR A 89 17.28 0.77 15.54
N GLN A 90 17.47 1.21 14.30
CA GLN A 90 18.52 0.65 13.41
C GLN A 90 19.93 0.77 14.01
N ARG A 91 20.24 1.90 14.63
CA ARG A 91 21.51 2.09 15.34
C ARG A 91 21.65 1.19 16.56
N LEU A 92 20.58 1.07 17.35
CA LEU A 92 20.55 0.19 18.51
C LEU A 92 20.84 -1.25 18.11
N ILE A 93 20.12 -1.77 17.12
CA ILE A 93 20.27 -3.15 16.61
C ILE A 93 21.69 -3.39 16.07
N ALA A 94 22.25 -2.41 15.37
CA ALA A 94 23.61 -2.52 14.82
C ALA A 94 24.71 -2.53 15.90
N ARG A 95 24.51 -1.76 16.97
CA ARG A 95 25.51 -1.67 18.07
C ARG A 95 25.37 -2.79 19.11
N PHE A 96 24.14 -3.27 19.32
CA PHE A 96 23.80 -4.26 20.30
C PHE A 96 23.00 -5.39 19.65
N PRO A 97 23.66 -6.32 18.96
CA PRO A 97 23.01 -7.31 18.09
C PRO A 97 22.28 -8.43 18.83
N SER A 98 22.31 -8.47 20.17
CA SER A 98 21.67 -9.52 20.97
C SER A 98 21.10 -8.96 22.28
N GLY A 99 20.23 -9.75 22.91
CA GLY A 99 19.60 -9.43 24.18
C GLY A 99 18.17 -8.89 24.03
N GLU A 100 17.47 -8.79 25.15
CA GLU A 100 16.04 -8.43 25.22
C GLU A 100 15.74 -7.07 24.56
N TYR A 101 16.58 -6.07 24.76
CA TYR A 101 16.45 -4.77 24.10
C TYR A 101 16.57 -4.85 22.58
N ASN A 102 17.38 -5.76 22.05
CA ASN A 102 17.49 -5.95 20.61
C ASN A 102 16.23 -6.60 20.03
N GLU A 103 15.68 -7.60 20.71
CA GLU A 103 14.46 -8.26 20.30
C GLU A 103 13.30 -7.25 20.26
N GLN A 104 13.11 -6.49 21.32
CA GLN A 104 12.08 -5.46 21.38
C GLN A 104 12.29 -4.36 20.33
N ALA A 105 13.53 -3.91 20.15
CA ALA A 105 13.88 -2.90 19.15
C ALA A 105 13.60 -3.36 17.72
N GLN A 106 13.79 -4.64 17.38
CA GLN A 106 13.45 -5.15 16.06
C GLN A 106 11.94 -5.11 15.80
N LEU A 107 11.14 -5.44 16.80
CA LEU A 107 9.68 -5.41 16.67
C LEU A 107 9.16 -3.96 16.56
N GLU A 108 9.68 -3.06 17.38
CA GLU A 108 9.33 -1.65 17.35
C GLU A 108 9.86 -0.95 16.08
N LEU A 109 11.01 -1.38 15.55
CA LEU A 109 11.51 -0.95 14.23
C LEU A 109 10.53 -1.31 13.12
N ALA A 110 10.04 -2.56 13.10
CA ALA A 110 9.06 -2.98 12.09
C ALA A 110 7.79 -2.12 12.17
N TYR A 111 7.32 -1.81 13.37
CA TYR A 111 6.17 -0.92 13.57
C TYR A 111 6.47 0.52 13.13
N ALA A 112 7.63 1.07 13.47
CA ALA A 112 8.05 2.41 13.05
C ALA A 112 8.12 2.52 11.52
N GLN A 113 8.73 1.54 10.84
CA GLN A 113 8.81 1.47 9.38
C GLN A 113 7.41 1.37 8.74
N TYR A 114 6.51 0.56 9.32
CA TYR A 114 5.12 0.48 8.85
C TYR A 114 4.40 1.83 8.94
N LYS A 115 4.54 2.52 10.07
CA LYS A 115 3.93 3.84 10.30
C LYS A 115 4.58 4.96 9.47
N ASP A 116 5.86 4.82 9.11
CA ASP A 116 6.61 5.73 8.23
C ASP A 116 6.36 5.46 6.74
N ASN A 117 5.36 4.62 6.43
CA ASN A 117 5.00 4.24 5.05
C ASN A 117 6.14 3.56 4.28
N GLN A 118 6.92 2.73 4.97
CA GLN A 118 7.99 1.89 4.43
C GLN A 118 7.60 0.39 4.51
N PRO A 119 6.56 -0.06 3.78
CA PRO A 119 5.97 -1.39 3.98
C PRO A 119 6.93 -2.53 3.62
N ASP A 120 7.82 -2.36 2.64
CA ASP A 120 8.77 -3.42 2.25
C ASP A 120 9.83 -3.64 3.33
N ASP A 121 10.36 -2.56 3.90
CA ASP A 121 11.30 -2.64 5.00
C ASP A 121 10.65 -3.22 6.26
N ALA A 122 9.42 -2.78 6.56
CA ALA A 122 8.64 -3.32 7.67
C ALA A 122 8.39 -4.83 7.54
N LEU A 123 8.00 -5.32 6.34
CA LEU A 123 7.84 -6.75 6.07
C LEU A 123 9.15 -7.51 6.22
N SER A 124 10.25 -6.97 5.70
CA SER A 124 11.57 -7.57 5.84
C SER A 124 11.96 -7.71 7.32
N THR A 125 11.74 -6.64 8.09
CA THR A 125 12.09 -6.61 9.52
C THR A 125 11.22 -7.56 10.33
N VAL A 126 9.89 -7.56 10.14
CA VAL A 126 8.99 -8.44 10.89
C VAL A 126 9.17 -9.91 10.54
N ASN A 127 9.42 -10.25 9.28
CA ASN A 127 9.70 -11.62 8.85
C ASN A 127 11.02 -12.14 9.46
N ARG A 128 12.05 -11.29 9.51
CA ARG A 128 13.31 -11.62 10.20
C ARG A 128 13.07 -11.85 11.68
N PHE A 129 12.27 -11.00 12.35
CA PHE A 129 11.92 -11.18 13.76
C PHE A 129 11.23 -12.53 14.00
N ILE A 130 10.18 -12.86 13.25
CA ILE A 130 9.44 -14.13 13.38
C ILE A 130 10.36 -15.33 13.20
N LYS A 131 11.30 -15.26 12.23
CA LYS A 131 12.24 -16.34 11.95
C LYS A 131 13.30 -16.47 13.03
N THR A 132 13.80 -15.35 13.57
CA THR A 132 14.92 -15.35 14.53
C THR A 132 14.44 -15.61 15.96
N TYR A 133 13.23 -15.16 16.32
CA TYR A 133 12.68 -15.22 17.66
C TYR A 133 11.30 -15.89 17.71
N PRO A 134 11.16 -17.15 17.26
CA PRO A 134 9.86 -17.80 17.12
C PRO A 134 9.15 -18.07 18.46
N THR A 135 9.89 -18.02 19.58
CA THR A 135 9.38 -18.24 20.94
C THR A 135 9.28 -16.95 21.76
N ASN A 136 9.54 -15.80 21.16
CA ASN A 136 9.41 -14.52 21.85
C ASN A 136 7.95 -14.30 22.31
N LYS A 137 7.78 -13.73 23.51
CA LYS A 137 6.46 -13.47 24.11
C LYS A 137 5.53 -12.58 23.27
N HIS A 138 6.07 -11.81 22.33
CA HIS A 138 5.34 -10.91 21.42
C HIS A 138 5.37 -11.37 19.97
N VAL A 139 5.66 -12.65 19.72
CA VAL A 139 5.69 -13.17 18.34
C VAL A 139 4.31 -13.14 17.68
N ASP A 140 3.24 -13.29 18.47
CA ASP A 140 1.86 -13.15 18.02
C ASP A 140 1.58 -11.74 17.46
N TYR A 141 2.08 -10.68 18.13
CA TYR A 141 2.02 -9.33 17.60
C TYR A 141 2.81 -9.18 16.30
N ALA A 142 3.94 -9.85 16.14
CA ALA A 142 4.70 -9.82 14.90
C ALA A 142 3.90 -10.41 13.72
N TYR A 143 3.19 -11.54 13.91
CA TYR A 143 2.27 -12.10 12.92
C TYR A 143 1.12 -11.13 12.59
N TYR A 144 0.54 -10.51 13.61
CA TYR A 144 -0.50 -9.51 13.43
C TYR A 144 -0.02 -8.30 12.63
N LEU A 145 1.15 -7.75 12.98
CA LEU A 145 1.76 -6.61 12.28
C LEU A 145 2.05 -6.94 10.81
N ARG A 146 2.51 -8.17 10.51
CA ARG A 146 2.73 -8.63 9.14
C ARG A 146 1.43 -8.59 8.33
N GLY A 147 0.35 -9.10 8.90
CA GLY A 147 -0.99 -9.04 8.30
C GLY A 147 -1.47 -7.60 8.07
N LEU A 148 -1.26 -6.69 9.04
CA LEU A 148 -1.62 -5.27 8.92
C LEU A 148 -0.85 -4.56 7.79
N ILE A 149 0.46 -4.82 7.67
CA ILE A 149 1.27 -4.21 6.62
C ILE A 149 0.72 -4.59 5.24
N ASN A 150 0.40 -5.87 5.01
CA ASN A 150 -0.17 -6.33 3.75
C ASN A 150 -1.60 -5.82 3.54
N PHE A 151 -2.40 -5.74 4.60
CA PHE A 151 -3.77 -5.19 4.57
C PHE A 151 -3.79 -3.73 4.10
N ASP A 152 -2.90 -2.91 4.65
CA ASP A 152 -2.86 -1.48 4.34
C ASP A 152 -2.22 -1.15 2.98
N ARG A 153 -1.46 -2.09 2.40
CA ARG A 153 -0.90 -1.94 1.03
C ARG A 153 -1.97 -1.84 -0.04
N THR A 154 -3.09 -2.51 0.15
CA THR A 154 -4.22 -2.49 -0.80
C THR A 154 -5.10 -1.26 -0.64
N SER A 155 -5.11 -0.67 0.56
CA SER A 155 -5.88 0.51 0.88
C SER A 155 -5.05 1.75 0.59
N GLY A 156 -5.11 2.29 -0.62
CA GLY A 156 -4.51 3.61 -0.91
C GLY A 156 -5.03 4.67 0.07
N VAL A 157 -4.21 5.67 0.38
CA VAL A 157 -4.53 6.73 1.37
C VAL A 157 -5.90 7.39 1.09
N ILE A 158 -6.28 7.53 -0.17
CA ILE A 158 -7.56 8.11 -0.60
C ILE A 158 -8.73 7.16 -0.36
N GLU A 159 -8.56 5.84 -0.50
CA GLU A 159 -9.62 4.84 -0.31
C GLU A 159 -9.96 4.61 1.16
N ARG A 160 -9.01 4.81 2.05
CA ARG A 160 -9.22 4.80 3.51
C ARG A 160 -10.24 5.86 3.95
N TYR A 161 -10.33 6.98 3.20
CA TYR A 161 -11.28 8.07 3.46
C TYR A 161 -12.58 7.98 2.64
N ILE A 162 -12.60 7.26 1.52
CA ILE A 162 -13.74 7.19 0.59
C ILE A 162 -14.35 5.77 0.59
N ASN A 163 -14.43 5.10 1.65
CA ASN A 163 -15.08 3.81 1.91
C ASN A 163 -15.91 3.25 0.70
N ARG A 164 -15.23 2.90 -0.41
CA ARG A 164 -15.85 2.36 -1.61
C ARG A 164 -15.69 0.86 -1.64
N GLU A 165 -16.68 0.18 -1.08
CA GLU A 165 -16.89 -1.23 -1.36
C GLU A 165 -16.84 -1.45 -2.88
N GLY A 166 -16.02 -2.37 -3.36
CA GLY A 166 -15.87 -2.70 -4.77
C GLY A 166 -14.73 -2.02 -5.54
N SER A 167 -14.08 -0.96 -5.05
CA SER A 167 -12.88 -0.43 -5.72
C SER A 167 -11.67 -1.34 -5.51
N GLN A 168 -11.54 -1.94 -4.34
CA GLN A 168 -10.47 -2.88 -4.00
C GLN A 168 -10.60 -4.19 -4.78
N ALA A 169 -11.83 -4.67 -4.99
CA ALA A 169 -12.10 -5.88 -5.79
C ALA A 169 -11.83 -5.73 -7.30
N ARG A 170 -11.25 -4.64 -7.75
CA ARG A 170 -10.85 -4.42 -9.17
C ARG A 170 -9.35 -4.37 -9.38
N ARG A 171 -8.56 -4.47 -8.30
CA ARG A 171 -7.09 -4.39 -8.32
C ARG A 171 -6.45 -5.77 -8.20
N ASP A 172 -5.14 -5.82 -8.29
CA ASP A 172 -4.37 -7.00 -7.94
C ASP A 172 -4.66 -7.42 -6.49
N GLN A 173 -5.06 -8.69 -6.32
CA GLN A 173 -5.47 -9.25 -5.02
C GLN A 173 -4.30 -9.88 -4.26
N GLY A 174 -3.07 -9.81 -4.76
CA GLY A 174 -1.92 -10.47 -4.16
C GLY A 174 -1.71 -10.11 -2.69
N TYR A 175 -1.79 -8.82 -2.36
CA TYR A 175 -1.63 -8.39 -0.96
C TYR A 175 -2.85 -8.72 -0.08
N ASN A 176 -4.07 -8.76 -0.64
CA ASN A 176 -5.25 -9.21 0.10
C ASN A 176 -5.16 -10.68 0.47
N LEU A 177 -4.74 -11.53 -0.46
CA LEU A 177 -4.48 -12.95 -0.21
C LEU A 177 -3.40 -13.12 0.85
N GLN A 178 -2.26 -12.43 0.70
CA GLN A 178 -1.17 -12.52 1.67
C GLN A 178 -1.60 -12.06 3.07
N SER A 179 -2.37 -10.97 3.16
CA SER A 179 -2.91 -10.49 4.44
C SER A 179 -3.88 -11.50 5.07
N PHE A 180 -4.74 -12.11 4.25
CA PHE A 180 -5.65 -13.16 4.72
C PHE A 180 -4.87 -14.36 5.28
N ASP A 181 -3.82 -14.82 4.58
CA ASP A 181 -2.96 -15.90 5.03
C ASP A 181 -2.22 -15.56 6.32
N ASP A 182 -1.69 -14.34 6.44
CA ASP A 182 -0.99 -13.86 7.62
C ASP A 182 -1.91 -13.85 8.87
N PHE A 183 -3.14 -13.33 8.73
CA PHE A 183 -4.13 -13.34 9.81
C PHE A 183 -4.66 -14.74 10.12
N SER A 184 -4.78 -15.61 9.12
CA SER A 184 -5.14 -17.00 9.29
C SER A 184 -4.06 -17.75 10.09
N GLU A 185 -2.78 -17.52 9.76
CA GLU A 185 -1.66 -18.12 10.48
C GLU A 185 -1.61 -17.66 11.95
N LEU A 186 -1.83 -16.36 12.21
CA LEU A 186 -1.99 -15.83 13.56
C LEU A 186 -3.11 -16.55 14.32
N SER A 187 -4.31 -16.59 13.72
CA SER A 187 -5.49 -17.16 14.37
C SER A 187 -5.35 -18.64 14.69
N ARG A 188 -4.61 -19.38 13.86
CA ARG A 188 -4.34 -20.81 14.04
C ARG A 188 -3.26 -21.08 15.07
N ARG A 189 -2.16 -20.29 15.06
CA ARG A 189 -1.01 -20.50 15.97
C ARG A 189 -1.25 -19.93 17.36
N PHE A 190 -1.96 -18.82 17.43
CA PHE A 190 -2.18 -18.06 18.66
C PHE A 190 -3.66 -17.73 18.85
N PRO A 191 -4.52 -18.76 19.05
CA PRO A 191 -5.98 -18.58 19.15
C PRO A 191 -6.40 -17.66 20.28
N ASP A 192 -5.62 -17.60 21.37
CA ASP A 192 -5.88 -16.82 22.58
C ASP A 192 -5.17 -15.45 22.58
N SER A 193 -4.48 -15.08 21.51
CA SER A 193 -3.84 -13.77 21.40
C SER A 193 -4.89 -12.64 21.38
N ALA A 194 -4.54 -11.53 22.05
CA ALA A 194 -5.36 -10.32 22.05
C ALA A 194 -5.66 -9.76 20.63
N TYR A 195 -4.82 -10.10 19.65
CA TYR A 195 -4.96 -9.64 18.27
C TYR A 195 -5.85 -10.55 17.41
N THR A 196 -6.16 -11.76 17.88
CA THR A 196 -6.87 -12.77 17.07
C THR A 196 -8.31 -12.36 16.76
N ALA A 197 -8.97 -11.65 17.67
CA ALA A 197 -10.35 -11.19 17.44
C ALA A 197 -10.41 -10.16 16.27
N ASP A 198 -9.53 -9.18 16.25
CA ASP A 198 -9.43 -8.20 15.15
C ASP A 198 -8.98 -8.86 13.85
N ALA A 199 -8.00 -9.76 13.92
CA ALA A 199 -7.54 -10.52 12.76
C ALA A 199 -8.68 -11.28 12.07
N ARG A 200 -9.57 -11.95 12.82
CA ARG A 200 -10.75 -12.65 12.29
C ARG A 200 -11.73 -11.69 11.60
N GLN A 201 -11.96 -10.50 12.15
CA GLN A 201 -12.81 -9.50 11.52
C GLN A 201 -12.23 -9.04 10.16
N ARG A 202 -10.91 -8.82 10.12
CA ARG A 202 -10.21 -8.48 8.87
C ARG A 202 -10.26 -9.62 7.85
N MET A 203 -10.15 -10.86 8.30
CA MET A 203 -10.29 -12.04 7.42
C MET A 203 -11.67 -12.11 6.78
N ILE A 204 -12.76 -11.82 7.54
CA ILE A 204 -14.11 -11.76 6.98
C ILE A 204 -14.20 -10.69 5.88
N TYR A 205 -13.65 -9.50 6.14
CA TYR A 205 -13.60 -8.43 5.15
C TYR A 205 -12.81 -8.82 3.91
N LEU A 206 -11.60 -9.36 4.09
CA LEU A 206 -10.72 -9.80 2.99
C LEU A 206 -11.39 -10.90 2.15
N ARG A 207 -12.00 -11.89 2.78
CA ARG A 207 -12.78 -12.95 2.11
C ARG A 207 -13.85 -12.35 1.20
N ASN A 208 -14.62 -11.40 1.70
CA ASN A 208 -15.67 -10.77 0.91
C ASN A 208 -15.11 -9.95 -0.27
N VAL A 209 -13.98 -9.26 -0.09
CA VAL A 209 -13.29 -8.54 -1.18
C VAL A 209 -12.78 -9.52 -2.24
N LEU A 210 -12.17 -10.63 -1.83
CA LEU A 210 -11.66 -11.66 -2.73
C LEU A 210 -12.79 -12.33 -3.51
N ALA A 211 -13.89 -12.70 -2.84
CA ALA A 211 -15.06 -13.24 -3.48
C ALA A 211 -15.66 -12.25 -4.50
N GLN A 212 -15.77 -10.98 -4.15
CA GLN A 212 -16.28 -9.95 -5.06
C GLN A 212 -15.37 -9.75 -6.29
N TYR A 213 -14.06 -9.88 -6.13
CA TYR A 213 -13.14 -9.87 -7.27
C TYR A 213 -13.44 -11.00 -8.25
N GLU A 214 -13.58 -12.23 -7.76
CA GLU A 214 -13.89 -13.40 -8.59
C GLU A 214 -15.25 -13.25 -9.29
N ILE A 215 -16.28 -12.72 -8.61
CA ILE A 215 -17.57 -12.43 -9.22
C ILE A 215 -17.45 -11.38 -10.33
N ASN A 216 -16.70 -10.29 -10.12
CA ASN A 216 -16.49 -9.27 -11.15
C ASN A 216 -15.81 -9.86 -12.41
N VAL A 217 -14.87 -10.79 -12.22
CA VAL A 217 -14.19 -11.50 -13.31
C VAL A 217 -15.14 -12.49 -13.99
N ALA A 218 -15.94 -13.24 -13.21
CA ALA A 218 -16.92 -14.19 -13.74
C ALA A 218 -18.00 -13.47 -14.57
N GLU A 219 -18.52 -12.34 -14.08
CA GLU A 219 -19.46 -11.50 -14.84
C GLU A 219 -18.86 -10.94 -16.13
N PHE A 220 -17.58 -10.54 -16.11
CA PHE A 220 -16.90 -10.10 -17.32
C PHE A 220 -16.86 -11.22 -18.36
N TYR A 221 -16.50 -12.43 -17.99
CA TYR A 221 -16.53 -13.59 -18.89
C TYR A 221 -17.95 -13.95 -19.35
N LEU A 222 -18.92 -13.88 -18.46
CA LEU A 222 -20.34 -14.13 -18.81
C LEU A 222 -20.84 -13.16 -19.89
N ARG A 223 -20.54 -11.86 -19.74
CA ARG A 223 -20.88 -10.82 -20.73
C ARG A 223 -20.19 -11.04 -22.09
N ASN A 224 -18.99 -11.58 -22.07
CA ASN A 224 -18.23 -11.90 -23.28
C ASN A 224 -18.55 -13.30 -23.84
N LYS A 225 -19.56 -14.00 -23.31
CA LYS A 225 -20.00 -15.34 -23.71
C LYS A 225 -18.93 -16.43 -23.54
N ALA A 226 -17.93 -16.18 -22.72
CA ALA A 226 -16.91 -17.15 -22.32
C ALA A 226 -17.41 -17.97 -21.13
N TYR A 227 -18.46 -18.80 -21.37
CA TYR A 227 -19.23 -19.43 -20.32
C TYR A 227 -18.43 -20.42 -19.46
N ILE A 228 -17.48 -21.14 -20.04
CA ILE A 228 -16.59 -22.04 -19.28
C ILE A 228 -15.78 -21.23 -18.27
N ALA A 229 -15.12 -20.18 -18.71
CA ALA A 229 -14.32 -19.33 -17.82
C ALA A 229 -15.17 -18.60 -16.76
N ALA A 230 -16.43 -18.23 -17.10
CA ALA A 230 -17.37 -17.68 -16.14
C ALA A 230 -17.74 -18.70 -15.06
N ALA A 231 -18.02 -19.94 -15.47
CA ALA A 231 -18.34 -21.04 -14.55
C ALA A 231 -17.16 -21.37 -13.65
N ASP A 232 -15.93 -21.45 -14.17
CA ASP A 232 -14.72 -21.75 -13.39
C ASP A 232 -14.50 -20.71 -12.27
N ARG A 233 -14.68 -19.42 -12.58
CA ARG A 233 -14.54 -18.35 -11.58
C ARG A 233 -15.66 -18.40 -10.53
N ALA A 234 -16.88 -18.65 -10.94
CA ALA A 234 -18.00 -18.77 -10.02
C ALA A 234 -17.88 -20.04 -9.14
N GLN A 235 -17.42 -21.15 -9.70
CA GLN A 235 -17.12 -22.37 -8.97
C GLN A 235 -16.05 -22.13 -7.90
N TYR A 236 -14.99 -21.37 -8.23
CA TYR A 236 -13.94 -21.01 -7.28
C TYR A 236 -14.50 -20.27 -6.05
N VAL A 237 -15.50 -19.37 -6.23
CA VAL A 237 -16.17 -18.70 -5.10
C VAL A 237 -16.91 -19.71 -4.21
N ILE A 238 -17.63 -20.69 -4.81
CA ILE A 238 -18.36 -21.70 -4.05
C ILE A 238 -17.41 -22.63 -3.29
N GLU A 239 -16.23 -22.91 -3.82
CA GLU A 239 -15.26 -23.80 -3.20
C GLU A 239 -14.44 -23.12 -2.08
N HIS A 240 -14.08 -21.83 -2.26
CA HIS A 240 -13.13 -21.15 -1.37
C HIS A 240 -13.75 -20.05 -0.50
N TYR A 241 -14.92 -19.51 -0.90
CA TYR A 241 -15.54 -18.36 -0.24
C TYR A 241 -17.03 -18.57 0.07
N GLN A 242 -17.42 -19.78 0.49
CA GLN A 242 -18.82 -20.19 0.72
C GLN A 242 -19.61 -19.25 1.65
N GLU A 243 -18.93 -18.74 2.68
CA GLU A 243 -19.55 -17.83 3.66
C GLU A 243 -19.58 -16.37 3.19
N ALA A 244 -19.09 -16.05 2.00
CA ALA A 244 -19.14 -14.70 1.46
C ALA A 244 -20.56 -14.39 0.94
N PRO A 245 -21.05 -13.15 1.09
CA PRO A 245 -22.35 -12.73 0.54
C PRO A 245 -22.48 -12.96 -0.96
N GLN A 246 -21.36 -13.04 -1.68
CA GLN A 246 -21.27 -13.25 -3.11
C GLN A 246 -21.56 -14.69 -3.58
N ALA A 247 -21.75 -15.64 -2.66
CA ALA A 247 -22.00 -17.02 -3.02
C ALA A 247 -23.34 -17.20 -3.79
N GLY A 248 -24.35 -16.36 -3.51
CA GLY A 248 -25.58 -16.31 -4.30
C GLY A 248 -25.34 -15.89 -5.75
N ASP A 249 -24.55 -14.82 -5.98
CA ASP A 249 -24.16 -14.38 -7.31
C ASP A 249 -23.37 -15.47 -8.07
N ALA A 250 -22.47 -16.18 -7.38
CA ALA A 250 -21.73 -17.29 -7.96
C ALA A 250 -22.67 -18.41 -8.47
N LEU A 251 -23.63 -18.83 -7.65
CA LEU A 251 -24.62 -19.84 -8.05
C LEU A 251 -25.47 -19.40 -9.26
N ALA A 252 -25.84 -18.12 -9.30
CA ALA A 252 -26.57 -17.55 -10.43
C ALA A 252 -25.73 -17.53 -11.71
N ILE A 253 -24.45 -17.20 -11.63
CA ILE A 253 -23.50 -17.24 -12.76
C ILE A 253 -23.30 -18.68 -13.24
N LEU A 254 -23.12 -19.64 -12.33
CA LEU A 254 -23.03 -21.07 -12.65
C LEU A 254 -24.25 -21.53 -13.41
N THR A 255 -25.46 -21.27 -12.89
CA THR A 255 -26.71 -21.62 -13.52
C THR A 255 -26.78 -21.10 -14.95
N ARG A 256 -26.47 -19.80 -15.14
CA ARG A 256 -26.52 -19.18 -16.46
C ARG A 256 -25.47 -19.70 -17.42
N SER A 257 -24.27 -19.95 -16.94
CA SER A 257 -23.17 -20.50 -17.73
C SER A 257 -23.48 -21.91 -18.19
N TYR A 258 -23.97 -22.78 -17.31
CA TYR A 258 -24.34 -24.16 -17.65
C TYR A 258 -25.53 -24.24 -18.60
N LEU A 259 -26.53 -23.35 -18.48
CA LEU A 259 -27.61 -23.24 -19.46
C LEU A 259 -27.08 -22.89 -20.86
N ALA A 260 -26.15 -21.95 -20.94
CA ALA A 260 -25.56 -21.52 -22.20
C ALA A 260 -24.65 -22.59 -22.84
N LEU A 261 -24.13 -23.53 -22.03
CA LEU A 261 -23.33 -24.69 -22.45
C LEU A 261 -24.18 -25.96 -22.71
N ASP A 262 -25.50 -25.85 -22.65
CA ASP A 262 -26.47 -26.97 -22.75
C ASP A 262 -26.28 -28.06 -21.67
N GLN A 263 -25.69 -27.70 -20.53
CA GLN A 263 -25.48 -28.59 -19.39
C GLN A 263 -26.65 -28.47 -18.39
N LYS A 264 -27.86 -28.90 -18.81
CA LYS A 264 -29.13 -28.67 -18.09
C LYS A 264 -29.08 -29.21 -16.67
N THR A 265 -28.56 -30.43 -16.47
CA THR A 265 -28.48 -31.06 -15.14
C THR A 265 -27.70 -30.21 -14.14
N LEU A 266 -26.52 -29.67 -14.54
CA LEU A 266 -25.72 -28.81 -13.67
C LEU A 266 -26.38 -27.45 -13.43
N ALA A 267 -27.05 -26.91 -14.45
CA ALA A 267 -27.82 -25.68 -14.32
C ALA A 267 -28.98 -25.83 -13.33
N ASP A 268 -29.76 -26.93 -13.41
CA ASP A 268 -30.86 -27.20 -12.51
C ASP A 268 -30.34 -27.38 -11.06
N GLN A 269 -29.25 -28.11 -10.87
CA GLN A 269 -28.62 -28.30 -9.56
C GLN A 269 -28.21 -26.94 -8.95
N SER A 270 -27.47 -26.14 -9.72
CA SER A 270 -27.01 -24.82 -9.27
C SER A 270 -28.19 -23.90 -8.92
N ARG A 271 -29.23 -23.91 -9.74
CA ARG A 271 -30.47 -23.13 -9.50
C ARG A 271 -31.20 -23.62 -8.27
N GLN A 272 -31.27 -24.92 -8.03
CA GLN A 272 -31.93 -25.48 -6.86
C GLN A 272 -31.19 -25.04 -5.58
N VAL A 273 -29.85 -25.12 -5.57
CA VAL A 273 -29.03 -24.66 -4.44
C VAL A 273 -29.21 -23.16 -4.22
N LEU A 274 -29.27 -22.35 -5.30
CA LEU A 274 -29.55 -20.93 -5.23
C LEU A 274 -30.90 -20.63 -4.59
N ALA A 275 -31.97 -21.27 -5.09
CA ALA A 275 -33.31 -21.05 -4.59
C ALA A 275 -33.47 -21.47 -3.12
N LEU A 276 -32.76 -22.51 -2.69
CA LEU A 276 -32.82 -23.02 -1.32
C LEU A 276 -32.11 -22.08 -0.34
N ASN A 277 -30.89 -21.60 -0.69
CA ASN A 277 -30.05 -20.83 0.23
C ASN A 277 -30.24 -19.32 0.07
N TYR A 278 -30.68 -18.84 -1.09
CA TYR A 278 -30.81 -17.42 -1.44
C TYR A 278 -32.17 -17.19 -2.16
N PRO A 279 -33.29 -17.42 -1.51
CA PRO A 279 -34.62 -17.40 -2.17
C PRO A 279 -34.98 -16.02 -2.75
N ASP A 280 -34.43 -14.95 -2.19
CA ASP A 280 -34.69 -13.57 -2.65
C ASP A 280 -33.67 -13.10 -3.70
N HIS A 281 -32.79 -13.98 -4.20
CA HIS A 281 -31.75 -13.58 -5.16
C HIS A 281 -32.39 -13.10 -6.48
N PRO A 282 -32.00 -11.91 -7.02
CA PRO A 282 -32.63 -11.30 -8.19
C PRO A 282 -32.68 -12.20 -9.43
N TYR A 283 -31.71 -13.07 -9.62
CA TYR A 283 -31.68 -14.02 -10.75
C TYR A 283 -32.91 -14.94 -10.82
N LEU A 284 -33.51 -15.26 -9.68
CA LEU A 284 -34.68 -16.16 -9.63
C LEU A 284 -35.95 -15.54 -10.22
N THR A 285 -36.05 -14.20 -10.18
CA THR A 285 -37.20 -13.42 -10.67
C THR A 285 -36.91 -12.63 -11.93
N ASP A 286 -35.64 -12.36 -12.23
CA ASP A 286 -35.19 -11.55 -13.35
C ASP A 286 -34.19 -12.30 -14.24
N ALA A 287 -34.68 -12.80 -15.36
CA ALA A 287 -33.87 -13.52 -16.34
C ALA A 287 -32.75 -12.66 -17.02
N LYS A 288 -32.81 -11.33 -16.87
CA LYS A 288 -31.77 -10.41 -17.42
C LYS A 288 -30.62 -10.17 -16.48
N TRP A 289 -30.69 -10.67 -15.25
CA TRP A 289 -29.57 -10.57 -14.30
C TRP A 289 -28.31 -11.31 -14.84
N PRO A 290 -27.07 -10.81 -14.63
CA PRO A 290 -26.72 -9.51 -14.09
C PRO A 290 -26.97 -8.39 -15.10
N HIS A 291 -27.46 -7.27 -14.60
CA HIS A 291 -27.68 -6.11 -15.47
C HIS A 291 -26.34 -5.53 -15.92
N ALA A 292 -26.25 -5.13 -17.19
CA ALA A 292 -25.10 -4.35 -17.66
C ALA A 292 -24.99 -3.07 -16.81
N PRO A 293 -23.77 -2.67 -16.37
CA PRO A 293 -23.60 -1.42 -15.66
C PRO A 293 -24.14 -0.28 -16.53
N SER A 294 -25.05 0.54 -15.97
CA SER A 294 -25.65 1.65 -16.70
C SER A 294 -24.53 2.59 -17.20
N THR A 295 -24.73 3.16 -18.40
CA THR A 295 -23.79 4.13 -18.98
C THR A 295 -23.60 5.35 -18.07
N LEU A 296 -24.66 5.75 -17.33
CA LEU A 296 -24.61 6.78 -16.29
C LEU A 296 -23.66 6.42 -15.14
N ARG A 297 -23.56 5.14 -14.73
CA ARG A 297 -22.64 4.68 -13.69
C ARG A 297 -21.17 4.71 -14.14
N LYS A 298 -20.92 4.70 -15.45
CA LYS A 298 -19.58 4.92 -16.03
C LYS A 298 -19.16 6.39 -16.01
N LEU A 299 -20.13 7.33 -16.12
CA LEU A 299 -19.91 8.77 -16.20
C LEU A 299 -19.87 9.44 -14.82
N VAL A 300 -20.47 8.84 -13.79
CA VAL A 300 -20.46 9.36 -12.41
C VAL A 300 -19.69 8.42 -11.51
N PRO A 301 -18.37 8.61 -11.40
CA PRO A 301 -17.53 7.76 -10.54
C PRO A 301 -17.87 7.85 -9.05
N PHE A 302 -18.83 8.70 -8.65
CA PHE A 302 -19.16 9.05 -7.26
C PHE A 302 -20.59 8.69 -6.80
N SER A 303 -21.43 8.05 -7.64
CA SER A 303 -22.74 7.60 -7.18
C SER A 303 -22.61 6.31 -6.36
N GLY A 304 -22.50 6.45 -5.04
CA GLY A 304 -22.66 5.37 -4.09
C GLY A 304 -24.13 4.90 -4.06
N HIS A 305 -24.32 3.61 -3.88
CA HIS A 305 -25.64 3.09 -3.48
C HIS A 305 -25.86 3.38 -2.00
N HIS A 306 -27.01 3.97 -1.70
CA HIS A 306 -27.65 3.93 -0.38
C HIS A 306 -28.24 2.55 -0.16
#